data_5bd1b1f4448bb7003e7656ce7eb684d1
#
_entry.id   5bd1b1f4448bb7003e7656ce7eb684d1
#
_cell.length_a   1.000
_cell.length_b   1.000
_cell.length_c   1.000
_cell.angle_alpha   90.00
_cell.angle_beta   90.00
_cell.angle_gamma   90.00
#
_symmetry.space_group_name_H-M   'P 1'
#
loop_
_entity.id
_entity.type
_entity.pdbx_description
1 polymer ?
#
loop_
_entity_poly.entity_id
_entity_poly.type
_entity_poly.pdbx_seq_one_letter_code
_entity_poly.pdbx_strand_id
1 'polypeptide(L)'
;MGRWIKWVATACGALVLVVCIVGFAYMRALDLDSQPPAGARSTVADLDFMQAAVHGSRGRILAVVTSTSHFPGGERKAGFELTELARAYYVFQANGYEVDIASPRGGAPPMRRDDEDMVATDFAFLNDAGARRKLAASLRVADVDASRYAAVYFVGGKGTMFDFPGDPGIQRLVR
;
A
#
# COMPACT_ATOMS: atom_id res chain seq x y z
N MET A 1 -61.28 7.63 25.69
CA MET A 1 -60.39 7.75 24.52
C MET A 1 -58.88 7.55 24.84
N GLY A 2 -58.42 7.63 26.09
CA GLY A 2 -56.96 7.62 26.39
C GLY A 2 -56.27 6.25 26.45
N ARG A 3 -56.93 5.16 26.76
CA ARG A 3 -56.26 3.86 26.97
C ARG A 3 -55.90 3.17 25.66
N TRP A 4 -56.74 3.22 24.66
CA TRP A 4 -56.47 2.61 23.34
C TRP A 4 -55.34 3.28 22.61
N ILE A 5 -55.22 4.63 22.65
CA ILE A 5 -54.12 5.38 22.06
C ILE A 5 -52.77 4.97 22.69
N LYS A 6 -52.72 4.76 24.01
CA LYS A 6 -51.50 4.30 24.70
C LYS A 6 -51.09 2.90 24.23
N TRP A 7 -52.06 1.97 24.09
CA TRP A 7 -51.79 0.62 23.60
C TRP A 7 -51.26 0.62 22.15
N VAL A 8 -51.84 1.42 21.27
CA VAL A 8 -51.41 1.56 19.89
C VAL A 8 -50.00 2.17 19.84
N ALA A 9 -49.75 3.23 20.61
CA ALA A 9 -48.41 3.84 20.69
C ALA A 9 -47.32 2.86 21.20
N THR A 10 -47.68 2.06 22.23
CA THR A 10 -46.74 1.04 22.75
C THR A 10 -46.48 -0.07 21.71
N ALA A 11 -47.53 -0.52 21.02
CA ALA A 11 -47.38 -1.55 19.96
C ALA A 11 -46.53 -1.04 18.79
N CYS A 12 -46.77 0.20 18.35
CA CYS A 12 -45.92 0.83 17.30
C CYS A 12 -44.46 0.99 17.75
N GLY A 13 -44.24 1.42 18.99
CA GLY A 13 -42.89 1.53 19.54
C GLY A 13 -42.15 0.18 19.61
N ALA A 14 -42.88 -0.87 20.06
CA ALA A 14 -42.32 -2.23 20.08
C ALA A 14 -42.00 -2.76 18.68
N LEU A 15 -42.86 -2.49 17.70
CA LEU A 15 -42.64 -2.89 16.31
C LEU A 15 -41.39 -2.20 15.73
N VAL A 16 -41.25 -0.89 15.93
CA VAL A 16 -40.05 -0.12 15.49
C VAL A 16 -38.80 -0.68 16.14
N LEU A 17 -38.83 -0.98 17.44
CA LEU A 17 -37.69 -1.56 18.14
C LEU A 17 -37.27 -2.92 17.56
N VAL A 18 -38.26 -3.79 17.28
CA VAL A 18 -38.00 -5.09 16.64
C VAL A 18 -37.37 -4.92 15.25
N VAL A 19 -37.91 -4.01 14.44
CA VAL A 19 -37.34 -3.72 13.10
C VAL A 19 -35.93 -3.22 13.21
N CYS A 20 -35.60 -2.33 14.15
CA CYS A 20 -34.24 -1.84 14.38
C CYS A 20 -33.29 -2.96 14.84
N ILE A 21 -33.76 -3.84 15.77
CA ILE A 21 -32.93 -4.98 16.24
C ILE A 21 -32.68 -5.96 15.12
N VAL A 22 -33.68 -6.33 14.35
CA VAL A 22 -33.57 -7.25 13.21
C VAL A 22 -32.66 -6.63 12.13
N GLY A 23 -32.87 -5.35 11.82
CA GLY A 23 -32.01 -4.62 10.86
C GLY A 23 -30.56 -4.59 11.30
N PHE A 24 -30.30 -4.29 12.58
CA PHE A 24 -28.95 -4.29 13.14
C PHE A 24 -28.31 -5.70 13.14
N ALA A 25 -29.07 -6.72 13.52
CA ALA A 25 -28.63 -8.10 13.50
C ALA A 25 -28.33 -8.57 12.06
N TYR A 26 -29.16 -8.18 11.10
CA TYR A 26 -28.97 -8.47 9.69
C TYR A 26 -27.71 -7.78 9.14
N MET A 27 -27.51 -6.48 9.44
CA MET A 27 -26.31 -5.75 9.05
C MET A 27 -25.04 -6.40 9.63
N ARG A 28 -25.08 -6.84 10.89
CA ARG A 28 -23.97 -7.59 11.50
C ARG A 28 -23.76 -8.97 10.87
N ALA A 29 -24.82 -9.66 10.49
CA ALA A 29 -24.72 -10.97 9.83
C ALA A 29 -24.16 -10.88 8.41
N LEU A 30 -24.33 -9.74 7.74
CA LEU A 30 -23.70 -9.46 6.44
C LEU A 30 -22.19 -9.26 6.53
N ASP A 31 -21.67 -8.96 7.74
CA ASP A 31 -20.24 -8.81 8.04
C ASP A 31 -19.50 -7.97 6.98
N LEU A 32 -20.13 -6.86 6.59
CA LEU A 32 -19.63 -5.99 5.50
C LEU A 32 -18.25 -5.41 5.82
N ASP A 33 -17.95 -5.23 7.10
CA ASP A 33 -16.66 -4.69 7.56
C ASP A 33 -15.51 -5.72 7.44
N SER A 34 -15.83 -7.02 7.33
CA SER A 34 -14.85 -8.08 7.17
C SER A 34 -14.60 -8.46 5.70
N GLN A 35 -15.36 -7.90 4.78
CA GLN A 35 -15.19 -8.19 3.37
C GLN A 35 -13.85 -7.60 2.88
N PRO A 36 -13.04 -8.41 2.16
CA PRO A 36 -11.80 -7.88 1.62
C PRO A 36 -12.09 -6.71 0.68
N PRO A 37 -11.25 -5.67 0.68
CA PRO A 37 -11.43 -4.51 -0.18
C PRO A 37 -11.56 -4.91 -1.65
N ALA A 38 -12.27 -4.11 -2.42
CA ALA A 38 -12.36 -4.31 -3.86
C ALA A 38 -10.93 -4.36 -4.45
N GLY A 39 -10.66 -5.38 -5.26
CA GLY A 39 -9.32 -5.57 -5.84
C GLY A 39 -8.30 -6.30 -4.95
N ALA A 40 -8.63 -6.72 -3.72
CA ALA A 40 -7.69 -7.39 -2.80
C ALA A 40 -7.04 -8.66 -3.40
N ARG A 41 -7.66 -9.27 -4.40
CA ARG A 41 -7.14 -10.44 -5.13
C ARG A 41 -6.46 -10.09 -6.45
N SER A 42 -6.33 -8.82 -6.79
CA SER A 42 -5.71 -8.38 -8.05
C SER A 42 -4.28 -8.90 -8.16
N THR A 43 -3.93 -9.29 -9.36
CA THR A 43 -2.62 -9.78 -9.77
C THR A 43 -2.07 -8.89 -10.89
N VAL A 44 -0.84 -9.10 -11.31
CA VAL A 44 -0.24 -8.38 -12.44
C VAL A 44 -1.04 -8.57 -13.73
N ALA A 45 -1.68 -9.74 -13.90
CA ALA A 45 -2.51 -10.03 -15.08
C ALA A 45 -3.79 -9.17 -15.15
N ASP A 46 -4.24 -8.63 -14.02
CA ASP A 46 -5.43 -7.78 -13.93
C ASP A 46 -5.12 -6.29 -14.19
N LEU A 47 -3.85 -5.96 -14.49
CA LEU A 47 -3.42 -4.60 -14.79
C LEU A 47 -3.40 -4.38 -16.30
N ASP A 48 -4.41 -3.71 -16.85
CA ASP A 48 -4.59 -3.52 -18.30
C ASP A 48 -3.36 -2.93 -19.00
N PHE A 49 -2.70 -1.96 -18.34
CA PHE A 49 -1.50 -1.32 -18.92
C PHE A 49 -0.30 -2.27 -19.00
N MET A 50 -0.26 -3.35 -18.21
CA MET A 50 0.78 -4.37 -18.31
C MET A 50 0.60 -5.25 -19.53
N GLN A 51 -0.62 -5.36 -20.08
CA GLN A 51 -0.87 -6.11 -21.31
C GLN A 51 -0.31 -5.37 -22.55
N ALA A 52 -0.19 -4.04 -22.45
CA ALA A 52 0.43 -3.20 -23.48
C ALA A 52 1.91 -2.88 -23.19
N ALA A 53 2.56 -3.69 -22.33
CA ALA A 53 3.93 -3.43 -21.94
C ALA A 53 4.92 -3.48 -23.12
N VAL A 54 5.92 -2.62 -23.06
CA VAL A 54 7.00 -2.58 -24.06
C VAL A 54 7.82 -3.86 -23.97
N HIS A 55 7.96 -4.55 -25.08
CA HIS A 55 8.82 -5.73 -25.18
C HIS A 55 10.30 -5.33 -25.29
N GLY A 56 11.14 -5.99 -24.55
CA GLY A 56 12.59 -5.75 -24.50
C GLY A 56 13.04 -5.00 -23.26
N SER A 57 14.35 -5.03 -23.00
CA SER A 57 14.93 -4.36 -21.83
C SER A 57 15.38 -2.94 -22.20
N ARG A 58 14.94 -1.95 -21.43
CA ARG A 58 15.42 -0.55 -21.50
C ARG A 58 16.42 -0.23 -20.39
N GLY A 59 16.81 -1.23 -19.63
CA GLY A 59 17.73 -1.09 -18.50
C GLY A 59 17.04 -1.27 -17.15
N ARG A 60 17.63 -0.68 -16.12
CA ARG A 60 17.17 -0.84 -14.73
C ARG A 60 16.85 0.50 -14.10
N ILE A 61 15.86 0.53 -13.22
CA ILE A 61 15.54 1.67 -12.34
C ILE A 61 15.74 1.21 -10.91
N LEU A 62 16.38 2.05 -10.10
CA LEU A 62 16.52 1.85 -8.68
C LEU A 62 15.40 2.58 -7.93
N ALA A 63 14.49 1.86 -7.29
CA ALA A 63 13.54 2.44 -6.37
C ALA A 63 14.14 2.47 -4.96
N VAL A 64 14.26 3.65 -4.37
CA VAL A 64 14.84 3.83 -3.03
C VAL A 64 13.73 4.11 -2.04
N VAL A 65 13.61 3.25 -1.02
CA VAL A 65 12.63 3.36 0.07
C VAL A 65 13.34 3.63 1.39
N THR A 66 12.62 4.22 2.37
CA THR A 66 13.20 4.48 3.71
C THR A 66 13.43 3.20 4.51
N SER A 67 14.40 3.24 5.40
CA SER A 67 14.61 2.22 6.45
C SER A 67 14.05 2.65 7.82
N THR A 68 13.43 3.84 7.92
CA THR A 68 12.95 4.41 9.18
C THR A 68 11.51 3.96 9.45
N SER A 69 11.31 3.23 10.54
CA SER A 69 10.02 2.63 10.92
C SER A 69 9.16 3.52 11.81
N HIS A 70 9.77 4.43 12.58
CA HIS A 70 9.08 5.29 13.55
C HIS A 70 9.64 6.71 13.51
N PHE A 71 8.84 7.66 13.96
CA PHE A 71 9.30 9.02 14.20
C PHE A 71 10.34 9.00 15.34
N PRO A 72 11.39 9.83 15.26
CA PRO A 72 12.38 9.95 16.33
C PRO A 72 11.73 10.29 17.68
N GLY A 73 12.10 9.54 18.70
CA GLY A 73 11.61 9.77 20.07
C GLY A 73 10.18 9.35 20.36
N GLY A 74 9.50 8.60 19.47
CA GLY A 74 8.11 8.18 19.68
C GLY A 74 7.74 6.86 19.01
N GLU A 75 6.54 6.38 19.31
CA GLU A 75 5.98 5.14 18.75
C GLU A 75 5.20 5.37 17.46
N ARG A 76 5.07 6.64 17.01
CA ARG A 76 4.36 6.96 15.80
C ARG A 76 5.04 6.30 14.60
N LYS A 77 4.30 5.47 13.88
CA LYS A 77 4.83 4.75 12.72
C LYS A 77 5.19 5.72 11.57
N ALA A 78 6.35 5.46 11.00
CA ALA A 78 6.86 6.04 9.77
C ALA A 78 6.96 4.93 8.71
N GLY A 79 7.78 5.06 7.69
CA GLY A 79 7.96 4.08 6.62
C GLY A 79 7.74 4.73 5.26
N PHE A 80 7.88 3.92 4.20
CA PHE A 80 7.52 4.33 2.85
C PHE A 80 6.04 4.02 2.56
N GLU A 81 5.43 4.75 1.62
CA GLU A 81 4.05 4.51 1.21
C GLU A 81 4.01 3.44 0.11
N LEU A 82 3.23 2.35 0.34
CA LEU A 82 3.09 1.25 -0.60
C LEU A 82 2.60 1.74 -1.98
N THR A 83 1.59 2.60 -1.98
CA THR A 83 0.95 3.11 -3.20
C THR A 83 1.94 3.83 -4.12
N GLU A 84 2.90 4.57 -3.54
CA GLU A 84 3.93 5.24 -4.30
C GLU A 84 4.96 4.25 -4.90
N LEU A 85 5.31 3.19 -4.18
CA LEU A 85 6.20 2.17 -4.72
C LEU A 85 5.50 1.31 -5.76
N ALA A 86 4.33 0.74 -5.43
CA ALA A 86 3.65 -0.27 -6.25
C ALA A 86 3.25 0.27 -7.62
N ARG A 87 2.66 1.47 -7.64
CA ARG A 87 2.20 2.10 -8.88
C ARG A 87 3.38 2.44 -9.79
N ALA A 88 4.43 3.04 -9.28
CA ALA A 88 5.64 3.33 -10.05
C ALA A 88 6.35 2.06 -10.51
N TYR A 89 6.41 1.03 -9.66
CA TYR A 89 7.07 -0.24 -9.96
C TYR A 89 6.53 -0.88 -11.25
N TYR A 90 5.21 -1.02 -11.36
CA TYR A 90 4.61 -1.61 -12.55
C TYR A 90 4.58 -0.67 -13.77
N VAL A 91 4.47 0.64 -13.57
CA VAL A 91 4.63 1.60 -14.67
C VAL A 91 6.03 1.49 -15.29
N PHE A 92 7.07 1.38 -14.48
CA PHE A 92 8.43 1.18 -14.98
C PHE A 92 8.57 -0.16 -15.72
N GLN A 93 8.02 -1.24 -15.17
CA GLN A 93 8.03 -2.55 -15.83
C GLN A 93 7.26 -2.54 -17.16
N ALA A 94 6.07 -1.91 -17.21
CA ALA A 94 5.31 -1.77 -18.44
C ALA A 94 6.07 -0.99 -19.52
N ASN A 95 6.98 -0.12 -19.11
CA ASN A 95 7.87 0.62 -20.00
C ASN A 95 9.21 -0.10 -20.30
N GLY A 96 9.35 -1.38 -19.98
CA GLY A 96 10.50 -2.19 -20.32
C GLY A 96 11.71 -2.05 -19.38
N TYR A 97 11.54 -1.46 -18.19
CA TYR A 97 12.60 -1.39 -17.18
C TYR A 97 12.48 -2.52 -16.16
N GLU A 98 13.61 -3.08 -15.78
CA GLU A 98 13.69 -3.83 -14.54
C GLU A 98 13.75 -2.87 -13.34
N VAL A 99 13.09 -3.23 -12.23
CA VAL A 99 13.13 -2.43 -11.01
C VAL A 99 13.82 -3.20 -9.90
N ASP A 100 14.89 -2.62 -9.37
CA ASP A 100 15.48 -3.04 -8.11
C ASP A 100 15.02 -2.12 -6.98
N ILE A 101 14.98 -2.66 -5.76
CA ILE A 101 14.59 -1.90 -4.58
C ILE A 101 15.78 -1.79 -3.65
N ALA A 102 16.08 -0.58 -3.18
CA ALA A 102 17.13 -0.32 -2.21
C ALA A 102 16.59 0.46 -1.01
N SER A 103 17.27 0.36 0.11
CA SER A 103 17.00 1.17 1.29
C SER A 103 18.32 1.50 2.02
N PRO A 104 18.39 2.54 2.85
CA PRO A 104 19.61 2.90 3.57
C PRO A 104 20.29 1.72 4.28
N ARG A 105 19.53 0.84 4.93
CA ARG A 105 20.06 -0.31 5.66
C ARG A 105 19.99 -1.63 4.88
N GLY A 106 19.30 -1.69 3.76
CA GLY A 106 18.99 -2.94 3.08
C GLY A 106 17.98 -3.81 3.85
N GLY A 107 17.72 -5.00 3.33
CA GLY A 107 16.77 -5.95 3.94
C GLY A 107 15.31 -5.55 3.79
N ALA A 108 14.46 -5.85 4.77
CA ALA A 108 13.03 -5.58 4.73
C ALA A 108 12.71 -4.15 5.24
N PRO A 109 12.40 -3.20 4.37
CA PRO A 109 12.10 -1.84 4.78
C PRO A 109 10.67 -1.74 5.36
N PRO A 110 10.41 -0.77 6.26
CA PRO A 110 9.12 -0.57 6.86
C PRO A 110 8.12 0.03 5.88
N MET A 111 7.04 -0.69 5.61
CA MET A 111 5.98 -0.32 4.69
C MET A 111 4.79 0.28 5.45
N ARG A 112 4.21 1.34 4.90
CA ARG A 112 2.91 1.86 5.29
C ARG A 112 1.89 1.54 4.20
N ARG A 113 0.68 1.26 4.65
CA ARG A 113 -0.48 1.07 3.79
C ARG A 113 -1.54 2.09 4.17
N ASP A 114 -2.09 2.75 3.18
CA ASP A 114 -3.33 3.50 3.30
C ASP A 114 -4.43 2.68 2.63
N ASP A 115 -5.14 1.90 3.44
CA ASP A 115 -6.12 0.93 2.93
C ASP A 115 -7.29 1.62 2.20
N GLU A 116 -7.55 2.91 2.48
CA GLU A 116 -8.59 3.70 1.81
C GLU A 116 -8.19 4.15 0.39
N ASP A 117 -6.86 4.32 0.14
CA ASP A 117 -6.33 4.75 -1.17
C ASP A 117 -5.87 3.57 -2.05
N MET A 118 -5.90 2.34 -1.56
CA MET A 118 -5.39 1.18 -2.31
C MET A 118 -6.29 0.81 -3.49
N VAL A 119 -5.65 0.59 -4.64
CA VAL A 119 -6.27 0.14 -5.90
C VAL A 119 -5.68 -1.20 -6.37
N ALA A 120 -6.20 -1.74 -7.47
CA ALA A 120 -5.78 -3.03 -8.04
C ALA A 120 -4.25 -3.18 -8.15
N THR A 121 -3.53 -2.13 -8.55
CA THR A 121 -2.07 -2.13 -8.70
C THR A 121 -1.35 -2.37 -7.37
N ASP A 122 -1.85 -1.80 -6.28
CA ASP A 122 -1.25 -1.91 -4.96
C ASP A 122 -1.45 -3.33 -4.41
N PHE A 123 -2.64 -3.89 -4.62
CA PHE A 123 -2.91 -5.30 -4.27
C PHE A 123 -2.12 -6.27 -5.15
N ALA A 124 -1.96 -5.98 -6.45
CA ALA A 124 -1.13 -6.80 -7.34
C ALA A 124 0.31 -6.88 -6.81
N PHE A 125 0.88 -5.78 -6.31
CA PHE A 125 2.20 -5.78 -5.70
C PHE A 125 2.27 -6.67 -4.45
N LEU A 126 1.26 -6.59 -3.58
CA LEU A 126 1.17 -7.43 -2.39
C LEU A 126 0.96 -8.91 -2.71
N ASN A 127 0.37 -9.23 -3.86
CA ASN A 127 0.13 -10.59 -4.33
C ASN A 127 1.28 -11.12 -5.21
N ASP A 128 2.17 -10.26 -5.72
CA ASP A 128 3.35 -10.65 -6.49
C ASP A 128 4.49 -11.13 -5.59
N ALA A 129 4.73 -12.44 -5.61
CA ALA A 129 5.81 -13.04 -4.83
C ALA A 129 7.21 -12.56 -5.27
N GLY A 130 7.39 -12.17 -6.55
CA GLY A 130 8.64 -11.61 -7.08
C GLY A 130 8.93 -10.24 -6.51
N ALA A 131 7.97 -9.33 -6.61
CA ALA A 131 8.05 -7.98 -6.06
C ALA A 131 8.28 -7.99 -4.54
N ARG A 132 7.53 -8.83 -3.82
CA ARG A 132 7.70 -8.98 -2.37
C ARG A 132 9.08 -9.50 -1.97
N ARG A 133 9.64 -10.46 -2.72
CA ARG A 133 11.01 -10.94 -2.44
C ARG A 133 12.04 -9.83 -2.65
N LYS A 134 11.93 -9.05 -3.74
CA LYS A 134 12.80 -7.89 -3.97
C LYS A 134 12.70 -6.87 -2.84
N LEU A 135 11.48 -6.59 -2.37
CA LEU A 135 11.25 -5.67 -1.26
C LEU A 135 11.84 -6.21 0.05
N ALA A 136 11.60 -7.47 0.38
CA ALA A 136 12.09 -8.08 1.61
C ALA A 136 13.62 -8.19 1.67
N ALA A 137 14.27 -8.21 0.51
CA ALA A 137 15.72 -8.26 0.34
C ALA A 137 16.23 -7.00 -0.39
N SER A 138 15.75 -5.81 0.00
CA SER A 138 16.18 -4.56 -0.60
C SER A 138 17.70 -4.41 -0.49
N LEU A 139 18.31 -3.86 -1.55
CA LEU A 139 19.76 -3.59 -1.57
C LEU A 139 20.11 -2.51 -0.54
N ARG A 140 21.29 -2.60 0.06
CA ARG A 140 21.78 -1.50 0.87
C ARG A 140 22.30 -0.39 -0.05
N VAL A 141 21.79 0.83 0.11
CA VAL A 141 22.14 1.96 -0.77
C VAL A 141 23.65 2.20 -0.84
N ALA A 142 24.37 1.98 0.27
CA ALA A 142 25.82 2.12 0.32
C ALA A 142 26.58 1.20 -0.66
N ASP A 143 25.98 0.06 -1.01
CA ASP A 143 26.60 -0.98 -1.85
C ASP A 143 26.10 -0.91 -3.31
N VAL A 144 25.25 0.07 -3.63
CA VAL A 144 24.70 0.25 -4.99
C VAL A 144 25.71 0.95 -5.89
N ASP A 145 25.92 0.36 -7.07
CA ASP A 145 26.61 1.00 -8.19
C ASP A 145 25.60 1.75 -9.06
N ALA A 146 25.59 3.08 -8.97
CA ALA A 146 24.64 3.94 -9.67
C ALA A 146 24.75 3.82 -11.20
N SER A 147 25.93 3.47 -11.74
CA SER A 147 26.14 3.35 -13.18
C SER A 147 25.33 2.23 -13.85
N ARG A 148 24.80 1.29 -13.05
CA ARG A 148 23.96 0.18 -13.52
C ARG A 148 22.50 0.56 -13.74
N TYR A 149 22.11 1.77 -13.40
CA TYR A 149 20.72 2.22 -13.43
C TYR A 149 20.54 3.39 -14.38
N ALA A 150 19.48 3.33 -15.16
CA ALA A 150 19.05 4.41 -16.05
C ALA A 150 18.46 5.59 -15.27
N ALA A 151 17.87 5.32 -14.10
CA ALA A 151 17.30 6.32 -13.22
C ALA A 151 17.22 5.82 -11.77
N VAL A 152 17.12 6.77 -10.85
CA VAL A 152 16.82 6.53 -9.44
C VAL A 152 15.46 7.16 -9.13
N TYR A 153 14.56 6.38 -8.54
CA TYR A 153 13.25 6.82 -8.09
C TYR A 153 13.18 6.80 -6.56
N PHE A 154 13.04 7.95 -5.95
CA PHE A 154 12.89 8.06 -4.50
C PHE A 154 11.42 7.94 -4.13
N VAL A 155 11.08 6.85 -3.44
CA VAL A 155 9.72 6.58 -2.98
C VAL A 155 9.44 7.41 -1.74
N GLY A 156 8.30 8.07 -1.71
CA GLY A 156 7.91 8.89 -0.57
C GLY A 156 7.48 8.08 0.65
N GLY A 157 7.02 8.81 1.63
CA GLY A 157 6.63 8.30 2.94
C GLY A 157 7.34 9.07 4.06
N LYS A 158 6.71 9.07 5.24
CA LYS A 158 7.17 9.92 6.35
C LYS A 158 8.54 9.53 6.90
N GLY A 159 8.97 8.29 6.66
CA GLY A 159 10.29 7.81 7.10
C GLY A 159 11.45 8.48 6.37
N THR A 160 11.26 8.86 5.11
CA THR A 160 12.30 9.46 4.26
C THR A 160 12.85 10.76 4.82
N MET A 161 12.04 11.52 5.53
CA MET A 161 12.46 12.77 6.18
C MET A 161 13.59 12.58 7.20
N PHE A 162 13.74 11.36 7.73
CA PHE A 162 14.66 11.09 8.83
C PHE A 162 15.96 10.41 8.37
N ASP A 163 15.91 9.61 7.32
CA ASP A 163 17.11 8.88 6.87
C ASP A 163 17.67 9.38 5.53
N PHE A 164 16.86 9.88 4.59
CA PHE A 164 17.37 10.28 3.28
C PHE A 164 18.36 11.45 3.32
N PRO A 165 18.05 12.56 4.03
CA PRO A 165 18.95 13.73 3.99
C PRO A 165 20.33 13.47 4.55
N GLY A 166 20.45 12.58 5.51
CA GLY A 166 21.70 12.27 6.21
C GLY A 166 22.47 11.07 5.67
N ASP A 167 21.90 10.28 4.74
CA ASP A 167 22.53 9.06 4.25
C ASP A 167 23.58 9.35 3.17
N PRO A 168 24.87 8.99 3.41
CA PRO A 168 25.93 9.27 2.42
C PRO A 168 25.79 8.48 1.12
N GLY A 169 25.12 7.32 1.16
CA GLY A 169 24.83 6.51 -0.03
C GLY A 169 23.82 7.20 -0.93
N ILE A 170 22.75 7.73 -0.34
CA ILE A 170 21.75 8.51 -1.06
C ILE A 170 22.36 9.78 -1.65
N GLN A 171 23.19 10.49 -0.88
CA GLN A 171 23.88 11.67 -1.39
C GLN A 171 24.80 11.36 -2.58
N ARG A 172 25.38 10.15 -2.66
CA ARG A 172 26.14 9.72 -3.86
C ARG A 172 25.25 9.43 -5.05
N LEU A 173 24.04 8.89 -4.83
CA LEU A 173 23.10 8.58 -5.92
C LEU A 173 22.54 9.84 -6.61
N VAL A 174 22.54 11.01 -5.96
CA VAL A 174 21.99 12.27 -6.50
C VAL A 174 23.07 13.18 -7.13
N ARG A 175 24.34 12.77 -7.13
CA ARG A 175 25.47 13.49 -7.73
C ARG A 175 25.78 12.99 -9.12
#